data_e12b8b6c55c2e1d0b7a55ffb28b94dc1
#
_entry.id   e12b8b6c55c2e1d0b7a55ffb28b94dc1
#
_cell.length_a   1.000
_cell.length_b   1.000
_cell.length_c   1.000
_cell.angle_alpha   90.00
_cell.angle_beta   90.00
_cell.angle_gamma   90.00
#
_symmetry.space_group_name_H-M   'P 1'
#
loop_
_entity.id
_entity.type
_entity.pdbx_description
1 polymer ?
#
loop_
_entity_poly.entity_id
_entity_poly.type
_entity_poly.pdbx_seq_one_letter_code
_entity_poly.pdbx_strand_id
1 'polypeptide(L)'
;MEDWEEFMPIALKEDNALWLRMQALMDKSAQAMEGKMLFNPMDLHTNADLLLALRGAEKLCLDLIDCPEVIDNAMEQTMDVFREIYERGYKKFNLPGINGVTLQCDFSCMVGSAFFRRFILPYLEREAAYFNGRTFYHWDGVTALTHTNDLIGSKGLYVIAFVPGEGNGPHTEYVELYEKIQKGGKAVSVWGDADEAKYMHKYLKPEKTVYDIHVNSEPEGYEVLEWFKKNT
;
A
#
# COMPACT_ATOMS: atom_id res chain seq x y z
N MET A 1 1.39 -7.91 24.79
CA MET A 1 2.72 -7.62 25.30
C MET A 1 2.70 -6.32 26.08
N GLU A 2 3.44 -6.23 27.17
CA GLU A 2 3.29 -5.10 28.09
C GLU A 2 4.41 -4.08 27.99
N ASP A 3 5.62 -4.47 27.54
CA ASP A 3 6.77 -3.59 27.45
C ASP A 3 7.49 -3.68 26.10
N TRP A 4 8.05 -2.56 25.62
CA TRP A 4 8.85 -2.51 24.38
C TRP A 4 10.14 -3.33 24.48
N GLU A 5 10.70 -3.50 25.66
CA GLU A 5 11.89 -4.32 25.88
C GLU A 5 11.70 -5.79 25.46
N GLU A 6 10.45 -6.29 25.49
CA GLU A 6 10.12 -7.65 25.06
C GLU A 6 10.22 -7.83 23.53
N PHE A 7 10.15 -6.73 22.77
CA PHE A 7 10.17 -6.75 21.30
C PHE A 7 11.51 -6.39 20.69
N MET A 8 12.32 -5.68 21.45
CA MET A 8 13.59 -5.16 20.93
C MET A 8 14.71 -6.21 21.04
N PRO A 9 15.55 -6.35 20.02
CA PRO A 9 15.41 -5.72 18.72
C PRO A 9 14.29 -6.36 17.86
N ILE A 10 13.56 -5.52 17.09
CA ILE A 10 12.61 -6.00 16.08
C ILE A 10 13.42 -6.56 14.93
N ALA A 11 13.34 -7.87 14.72
CA ALA A 11 14.09 -8.56 13.67
C ALA A 11 13.34 -9.78 13.16
N LEU A 12 13.57 -10.12 11.90
CA LEU A 12 13.08 -11.36 11.32
C LEU A 12 13.88 -12.54 11.89
N LYS A 13 13.19 -13.46 12.55
CA LYS A 13 13.83 -14.68 13.09
C LYS A 13 13.92 -15.76 12.01
N GLU A 14 15.12 -16.29 11.80
CA GLU A 14 15.41 -17.30 10.77
C GLU A 14 14.59 -18.58 10.93
N ASP A 15 14.30 -18.97 12.17
CA ASP A 15 13.53 -20.17 12.51
C ASP A 15 12.03 -19.92 12.67
N ASN A 16 11.55 -18.71 12.32
CA ASN A 16 10.12 -18.40 12.37
C ASN A 16 9.34 -19.32 11.42
N ALA A 17 8.46 -20.15 11.99
CA ALA A 17 7.74 -21.18 11.23
C ALA A 17 6.84 -20.60 10.13
N LEU A 18 6.26 -19.40 10.33
CA LEU A 18 5.45 -18.72 9.31
C LEU A 18 6.35 -18.24 8.17
N TRP A 19 7.47 -17.60 8.49
CA TRP A 19 8.44 -17.14 7.49
C TRP A 19 8.97 -18.29 6.62
N LEU A 20 9.35 -19.41 7.24
CA LEU A 20 9.79 -20.60 6.50
C LEU A 20 8.72 -21.17 5.56
N ARG A 21 7.45 -21.19 6.01
CA ARG A 21 6.31 -21.59 5.16
C ARG A 21 6.10 -20.63 4.00
N MET A 22 6.16 -19.30 4.25
CA MET A 22 6.03 -18.29 3.21
C MET A 22 7.14 -18.40 2.16
N GLN A 23 8.39 -18.59 2.57
CA GLN A 23 9.49 -18.83 1.64
C GLN A 23 9.27 -20.07 0.77
N ALA A 24 8.86 -21.19 1.37
CA ALA A 24 8.58 -22.42 0.64
C ALA A 24 7.42 -22.28 -0.35
N LEU A 25 6.37 -21.51 0.02
CA LEU A 25 5.25 -21.20 -0.86
C LEU A 25 5.69 -20.33 -2.04
N MET A 26 6.45 -19.28 -1.76
CA MET A 26 7.00 -18.39 -2.79
C MET A 26 7.89 -19.15 -3.79
N ASP A 27 8.77 -20.02 -3.31
CA ASP A 27 9.64 -20.82 -4.18
C ASP A 27 8.83 -21.74 -5.12
N LYS A 28 7.81 -22.42 -4.59
CA LYS A 28 6.92 -23.26 -5.41
C LYS A 28 6.09 -22.44 -6.41
N SER A 29 5.60 -21.28 -5.98
CA SER A 29 4.85 -20.39 -6.85
C SER A 29 5.71 -19.85 -7.99
N ALA A 30 6.94 -19.44 -7.69
CA ALA A 30 7.90 -18.97 -8.70
C ALA A 30 8.16 -20.05 -9.76
N GLN A 31 8.39 -21.29 -9.34
CA GLN A 31 8.59 -22.42 -10.26
C GLN A 31 7.35 -22.70 -11.13
N ALA A 32 6.15 -22.69 -10.54
CA ALA A 32 4.91 -22.97 -11.27
C ALA A 32 4.54 -21.88 -12.29
N MET A 33 4.93 -20.65 -12.00
CA MET A 33 4.58 -19.46 -12.78
C MET A 33 5.65 -19.03 -13.78
N GLU A 34 6.80 -19.67 -13.78
CA GLU A 34 7.94 -19.29 -14.62
C GLU A 34 7.54 -19.10 -16.09
N GLY A 35 7.73 -17.88 -16.60
CA GLY A 35 7.41 -17.50 -17.96
C GLY A 35 5.92 -17.47 -18.33
N LYS A 36 5.00 -17.70 -17.38
CA LYS A 36 3.55 -17.81 -17.67
C LYS A 36 2.74 -16.62 -17.15
N MET A 37 3.12 -16.04 -16.01
CA MET A 37 2.39 -14.93 -15.40
C MET A 37 3.25 -14.11 -14.48
N LEU A 38 2.78 -12.88 -14.21
CA LEU A 38 3.33 -12.01 -13.20
C LEU A 38 2.86 -12.46 -11.82
N PHE A 39 3.74 -12.38 -10.84
CA PHE A 39 3.42 -12.76 -9.47
C PHE A 39 3.72 -11.61 -8.51
N ASN A 40 2.73 -11.23 -7.73
CA ASN A 40 2.90 -10.37 -6.58
C ASN A 40 3.06 -11.27 -5.34
N PRO A 41 4.24 -11.32 -4.73
CA PRO A 41 4.56 -12.40 -3.79
C PRO A 41 3.85 -12.31 -2.46
N MET A 42 3.69 -11.13 -1.91
CA MET A 42 3.08 -10.90 -0.60
C MET A 42 2.51 -9.50 -0.48
N ASP A 43 1.44 -9.40 0.26
CA ASP A 43 0.97 -8.16 0.82
C ASP A 43 1.74 -7.87 2.12
N LEU A 44 2.55 -6.82 2.10
CA LEU A 44 3.40 -6.45 3.24
C LEU A 44 2.84 -5.25 3.96
N HIS A 45 2.41 -5.48 5.20
CA HIS A 45 2.14 -4.42 6.15
C HIS A 45 3.44 -4.09 6.90
N THR A 46 4.03 -2.97 6.55
CA THR A 46 5.32 -2.52 7.07
C THR A 46 5.17 -1.28 7.95
N ASN A 47 6.26 -0.64 8.32
CA ASN A 47 6.28 0.59 9.12
C ASN A 47 5.38 0.53 10.38
N ALA A 48 4.49 1.50 10.59
CA ALA A 48 3.63 1.54 11.77
C ALA A 48 2.61 0.41 11.85
N ASP A 49 2.26 -0.25 10.75
CA ASP A 49 1.41 -1.44 10.76
C ASP A 49 2.10 -2.63 11.43
N LEU A 50 3.42 -2.78 11.24
CA LEU A 50 4.19 -3.78 11.97
C LEU A 50 4.15 -3.49 13.47
N LEU A 51 4.31 -2.24 13.89
CA LEU A 51 4.21 -1.85 15.29
C LEU A 51 2.80 -2.07 15.83
N LEU A 52 1.76 -1.78 15.04
CA LEU A 52 0.37 -2.07 15.36
C LEU A 52 0.16 -3.56 15.64
N ALA A 53 0.70 -4.43 14.78
CA ALA A 53 0.60 -5.88 14.94
C ALA A 53 1.30 -6.39 16.21
N LEU A 54 2.42 -5.77 16.60
CA LEU A 54 3.17 -6.12 17.81
C LEU A 54 2.52 -5.59 19.08
N ARG A 55 2.08 -4.34 19.08
CA ARG A 55 1.70 -3.60 20.29
C ARG A 55 0.18 -3.53 20.54
N GLY A 56 -0.60 -3.60 19.48
CA GLY A 56 -2.04 -3.31 19.48
C GLY A 56 -2.34 -1.81 19.39
N ALA A 57 -3.50 -1.49 18.84
CA ALA A 57 -3.86 -0.13 18.44
C ALA A 57 -3.86 0.88 19.60
N GLU A 58 -4.54 0.55 20.69
CA GLU A 58 -4.68 1.43 21.85
C GLU A 58 -3.33 1.78 22.47
N LYS A 59 -2.51 0.76 22.76
CA LYS A 59 -1.19 0.97 23.35
C LYS A 59 -0.26 1.73 22.42
N LEU A 60 -0.27 1.42 21.11
CA LEU A 60 0.56 2.13 20.14
C LEU A 60 0.19 3.61 20.06
N CYS A 61 -1.11 3.95 20.05
CA CYS A 61 -1.56 5.34 20.08
C CYS A 61 -1.08 6.10 21.31
N LEU A 62 -1.10 5.45 22.49
CA LEU A 62 -0.57 6.03 23.72
C LEU A 62 0.96 6.19 23.67
N ASP A 63 1.67 5.18 23.19
CA ASP A 63 3.13 5.17 23.10
C ASP A 63 3.67 6.28 22.16
N LEU A 64 2.92 6.67 21.12
CA LEU A 64 3.28 7.81 20.27
C LEU A 64 3.37 9.13 21.08
N ILE A 65 2.65 9.22 22.18
CA ILE A 65 2.62 10.39 23.07
C ILE A 65 3.62 10.22 24.23
N ASP A 66 3.57 9.06 24.88
CA ASP A 66 4.25 8.82 26.14
C ASP A 66 5.73 8.46 25.98
N CYS A 67 6.09 7.77 24.90
CA CYS A 67 7.47 7.33 24.64
C CYS A 67 7.87 7.44 23.15
N PRO A 68 7.77 8.64 22.55
CA PRO A 68 8.00 8.85 21.12
C PRO A 68 9.39 8.43 20.64
N GLU A 69 10.43 8.52 21.49
CA GLU A 69 11.79 8.11 21.15
C GLU A 69 11.91 6.59 21.00
N VAL A 70 11.13 5.83 21.77
CA VAL A 70 11.06 4.38 21.62
C VAL A 70 10.41 4.02 20.30
N ILE A 71 9.35 4.75 19.91
CA ILE A 71 8.70 4.57 18.62
C ILE A 71 9.63 4.92 17.47
N ASP A 72 10.36 6.04 17.55
CA ASP A 72 11.35 6.42 16.52
C ASP A 72 12.38 5.28 16.33
N ASN A 73 12.91 4.70 17.41
CA ASN A 73 13.84 3.56 17.32
C ASN A 73 13.17 2.31 16.73
N ALA A 74 11.93 2.01 17.15
CA ALA A 74 11.18 0.88 16.61
C ALA A 74 10.91 1.04 15.10
N MET A 75 10.54 2.23 14.65
CA MET A 75 10.33 2.53 13.23
C MET A 75 11.59 2.36 12.38
N GLU A 76 12.78 2.73 12.90
CA GLU A 76 14.04 2.43 12.20
C GLU A 76 14.25 0.92 12.01
N GLN A 77 13.94 0.13 13.02
CA GLN A 77 14.09 -1.33 12.96
C GLN A 77 13.06 -1.96 11.98
N THR A 78 11.86 -1.39 11.84
CA THR A 78 10.91 -1.87 10.83
C THR A 78 11.46 -1.74 9.41
N MET A 79 12.25 -0.71 9.12
CA MET A 79 12.91 -0.54 7.82
C MET A 79 13.94 -1.63 7.53
N ASP A 80 14.65 -2.11 8.54
CA ASP A 80 15.60 -3.21 8.37
C ASP A 80 14.86 -4.52 8.06
N VAL A 81 13.78 -4.79 8.80
CA VAL A 81 12.92 -5.96 8.53
C VAL A 81 12.28 -5.89 7.13
N PHE A 82 11.78 -4.73 6.73
CA PHE A 82 11.23 -4.51 5.40
C PHE A 82 12.26 -4.85 4.30
N ARG A 83 13.47 -4.29 4.41
CA ARG A 83 14.54 -4.57 3.43
C ARG A 83 14.90 -6.03 3.39
N GLU A 84 15.02 -6.69 4.52
CA GLU A 84 15.35 -8.10 4.61
C GLU A 84 14.29 -8.99 3.94
N ILE A 85 13.01 -8.78 4.26
CA ILE A 85 11.89 -9.53 3.68
C ILE A 85 11.83 -9.28 2.16
N TYR A 86 11.99 -8.03 1.73
CA TYR A 86 11.99 -7.68 0.32
C TYR A 86 13.14 -8.35 -0.43
N GLU A 87 14.37 -8.25 0.08
CA GLU A 87 15.54 -8.85 -0.54
C GLU A 87 15.43 -10.39 -0.65
N ARG A 88 14.90 -11.04 0.36
CA ARG A 88 14.80 -12.50 0.43
C ARG A 88 13.56 -13.06 -0.27
N GLY A 89 12.47 -12.31 -0.29
CA GLY A 89 11.20 -12.71 -0.89
C GLY A 89 11.03 -12.19 -2.32
N TYR A 90 10.95 -10.88 -2.46
CA TYR A 90 10.57 -10.23 -3.72
C TYR A 90 11.60 -10.33 -4.84
N LYS A 91 12.90 -10.35 -4.53
CA LYS A 91 13.93 -10.48 -5.58
C LYS A 91 13.82 -11.74 -6.40
N LYS A 92 13.26 -12.81 -5.84
CA LYS A 92 13.03 -14.08 -6.57
C LYS A 92 12.04 -13.93 -7.73
N PHE A 93 11.16 -12.92 -7.67
CA PHE A 93 10.11 -12.70 -8.65
C PHE A 93 10.39 -11.52 -9.57
N ASN A 94 11.61 -10.99 -9.55
CA ASN A 94 12.03 -9.88 -10.39
C ASN A 94 11.89 -10.23 -11.86
N LEU A 95 10.79 -9.76 -12.45
CA LEU A 95 10.63 -9.77 -13.90
C LEU A 95 11.28 -8.50 -14.46
N PRO A 96 12.09 -8.62 -15.52
CA PRO A 96 12.72 -7.45 -16.13
C PRO A 96 11.67 -6.39 -16.49
N GLY A 97 11.79 -5.19 -15.91
CA GLY A 97 10.91 -4.05 -16.19
C GLY A 97 9.73 -3.86 -15.22
N ILE A 98 9.48 -4.78 -14.28
CA ILE A 98 8.41 -4.64 -13.28
C ILE A 98 9.06 -4.57 -11.88
N ASN A 99 9.38 -3.37 -11.47
CA ASN A 99 9.99 -3.07 -10.17
C ASN A 99 9.04 -2.15 -9.38
N GLY A 100 7.80 -2.59 -9.16
CA GLY A 100 6.82 -1.86 -8.36
C GLY A 100 6.48 -2.64 -7.10
N VAL A 101 5.95 -1.94 -6.12
CA VAL A 101 5.45 -2.54 -4.88
C VAL A 101 4.20 -1.80 -4.42
N THR A 102 3.30 -2.53 -3.79
CA THR A 102 2.23 -1.94 -2.98
C THR A 102 2.80 -1.64 -1.60
N LEU A 103 2.67 -0.39 -1.19
CA LEU A 103 2.93 0.08 0.16
C LEU A 103 1.62 0.41 0.83
N GLN A 104 1.56 0.27 2.14
CA GLN A 104 0.36 0.58 2.91
C GLN A 104 0.72 0.92 4.35
N CYS A 105 -0.20 1.61 5.01
CA CYS A 105 -0.17 1.84 6.44
C CYS A 105 -1.60 2.09 6.93
N ASP A 106 -2.30 1.02 7.30
CA ASP A 106 -3.68 1.08 7.77
C ASP A 106 -3.78 1.82 9.10
N PHE A 107 -2.74 1.73 9.94
CA PHE A 107 -2.66 2.49 11.17
C PHE A 107 -2.75 4.01 10.95
N SER A 108 -2.43 4.49 9.76
CA SER A 108 -2.52 5.91 9.42
C SER A 108 -3.92 6.51 9.63
N CYS A 109 -4.98 5.70 9.48
CA CYS A 109 -6.36 6.13 9.72
C CYS A 109 -6.69 6.43 11.19
N MET A 110 -5.84 5.97 12.12
CA MET A 110 -6.02 6.11 13.56
C MET A 110 -5.29 7.33 14.15
N VAL A 111 -4.46 8.02 13.36
CA VAL A 111 -3.63 9.11 13.84
C VAL A 111 -3.88 10.43 13.12
N GLY A 112 -3.70 11.54 13.82
CA GLY A 112 -3.78 12.88 13.22
C GLY A 112 -2.55 13.22 12.38
N SER A 113 -2.67 14.25 11.53
CA SER A 113 -1.63 14.62 10.55
C SER A 113 -0.26 14.95 11.17
N ALA A 114 -0.20 15.41 12.41
CA ALA A 114 1.07 15.68 13.10
C ALA A 114 1.86 14.38 13.35
N PHE A 115 1.19 13.34 13.83
CA PHE A 115 1.80 12.02 14.05
C PHE A 115 2.11 11.33 12.73
N PHE A 116 1.21 11.41 11.74
CA PHE A 116 1.46 10.90 10.40
C PHE A 116 2.75 11.47 9.81
N ARG A 117 2.93 12.79 9.83
CA ARG A 117 4.14 13.46 9.31
C ARG A 117 5.40 13.11 10.08
N ARG A 118 5.29 12.83 11.39
CA ARG A 118 6.46 12.48 12.20
C ARG A 118 6.83 11.01 12.07
N PHE A 119 5.87 10.10 12.24
CA PHE A 119 6.16 8.68 12.46
C PHE A 119 5.87 7.79 11.25
N ILE A 120 5.08 8.22 10.27
CA ILE A 120 4.65 7.36 9.16
C ILE A 120 5.21 7.83 7.82
N LEU A 121 4.91 9.06 7.44
CA LEU A 121 5.29 9.61 6.13
C LEU A 121 6.79 9.47 5.79
N PRO A 122 7.74 9.74 6.69
CA PRO A 122 9.17 9.60 6.37
C PRO A 122 9.57 8.16 6.04
N TYR A 123 8.94 7.18 6.66
CA TYR A 123 9.20 5.77 6.42
C TYR A 123 8.56 5.29 5.12
N LEU A 124 7.33 5.71 4.82
CA LEU A 124 6.70 5.48 3.51
C LEU A 124 7.55 6.06 2.37
N GLU A 125 8.09 7.26 2.52
CA GLU A 125 8.97 7.87 1.51
C GLU A 125 10.29 7.10 1.34
N ARG A 126 10.85 6.55 2.42
CA ARG A 126 12.06 5.72 2.38
C ARG A 126 11.79 4.36 1.74
N GLU A 127 10.66 3.72 2.07
CA GLU A 127 10.20 2.50 1.41
C GLU A 127 9.99 2.76 -0.09
N ALA A 128 9.32 3.84 -0.44
CA ALA A 128 9.09 4.22 -1.83
C ALA A 128 10.39 4.49 -2.60
N ALA A 129 11.37 5.13 -1.96
CA ALA A 129 12.68 5.40 -2.57
C ALA A 129 13.42 4.12 -2.95
N TYR A 130 13.24 3.04 -2.19
CA TYR A 130 13.82 1.73 -2.50
C TYR A 130 13.36 1.19 -3.87
N PHE A 131 12.17 1.58 -4.32
CA PHE A 131 11.58 1.19 -5.61
C PHE A 131 11.67 2.26 -6.70
N ASN A 132 12.48 3.27 -6.50
CA ASN A 132 12.61 4.41 -7.42
C ASN A 132 11.27 5.06 -7.76
N GLY A 133 10.37 5.19 -6.80
CA GLY A 133 9.05 5.80 -6.95
C GLY A 133 8.03 4.98 -7.75
N ARG A 134 8.31 3.72 -8.04
CA ARG A 134 7.36 2.82 -8.70
C ARG A 134 6.47 2.14 -7.67
N THR A 135 5.66 2.94 -6.97
CA THR A 135 4.88 2.48 -5.84
C THR A 135 3.39 2.71 -6.07
N PHE A 136 2.63 1.76 -5.56
CA PHE A 136 1.20 1.82 -5.43
C PHE A 136 0.91 1.91 -3.92
N TYR A 137 0.35 3.02 -3.46
CA TYR A 137 0.04 3.20 -2.05
C TYR A 137 -1.43 2.90 -1.78
N HIS A 138 -1.67 1.81 -1.07
CA HIS A 138 -2.99 1.48 -0.54
C HIS A 138 -3.29 2.42 0.63
N TRP A 139 -4.32 3.26 0.46
CA TRP A 139 -4.68 4.30 1.40
C TRP A 139 -6.07 4.03 1.97
N ASP A 140 -6.12 3.47 3.17
CA ASP A 140 -7.34 2.95 3.76
C ASP A 140 -8.03 3.94 4.69
N GLY A 141 -9.36 3.97 4.58
CA GLY A 141 -10.27 4.61 5.50
C GLY A 141 -10.49 6.11 5.31
N VAL A 142 -11.74 6.54 5.51
CA VAL A 142 -12.15 7.94 5.36
C VAL A 142 -11.51 8.87 6.42
N THR A 143 -11.14 8.35 7.57
CA THR A 143 -10.46 9.13 8.61
C THR A 143 -9.04 9.54 8.20
N ALA A 144 -8.40 8.75 7.33
CA ALA A 144 -7.09 9.05 6.77
C ALA A 144 -7.10 10.20 5.74
N LEU A 145 -8.27 10.67 5.27
CA LEU A 145 -8.40 11.81 4.33
C LEU A 145 -7.72 13.08 4.84
N THR A 146 -7.52 13.21 6.15
CA THR A 146 -6.74 14.31 6.75
C THR A 146 -5.29 14.35 6.24
N HIS A 147 -4.76 13.25 5.68
CA HIS A 147 -3.40 13.13 5.15
C HIS A 147 -3.29 13.42 3.66
N THR A 148 -4.39 13.77 2.98
CA THR A 148 -4.45 13.98 1.52
C THR A 148 -3.32 14.86 1.00
N ASN A 149 -3.08 16.01 1.62
CA ASN A 149 -2.06 16.94 1.16
C ASN A 149 -0.63 16.42 1.40
N ASP A 150 -0.41 15.69 2.48
CA ASP A 150 0.87 15.06 2.80
C ASP A 150 1.18 13.97 1.78
N LEU A 151 0.21 13.13 1.44
CA LEU A 151 0.34 12.09 0.42
C LEU A 151 0.58 12.66 -0.98
N ILE A 152 -0.16 13.71 -1.35
CA ILE A 152 0.07 14.41 -2.63
C ILE A 152 1.50 14.96 -2.70
N GLY A 153 1.98 15.58 -1.62
CA GLY A 153 3.33 16.16 -1.52
C GLY A 153 4.44 15.12 -1.34
N SER A 154 4.13 13.88 -1.05
CA SER A 154 5.10 12.83 -0.73
C SER A 154 6.06 12.54 -1.87
N LYS A 155 7.30 12.18 -1.53
CA LYS A 155 8.31 11.74 -2.50
C LYS A 155 8.20 10.23 -2.70
N GLY A 156 8.19 9.81 -3.96
CA GLY A 156 8.26 8.39 -4.32
C GLY A 156 6.94 7.65 -4.36
N LEU A 157 5.87 8.09 -3.72
CA LEU A 157 4.54 7.50 -3.93
C LEU A 157 4.00 7.94 -5.29
N TYR A 158 3.71 6.99 -6.17
CA TYR A 158 3.31 7.29 -7.54
C TYR A 158 1.80 7.15 -7.76
N VAL A 159 1.21 6.00 -7.41
CA VAL A 159 -0.24 5.75 -7.48
C VAL A 159 -0.80 5.81 -6.07
N ILE A 160 -1.86 6.58 -5.88
CA ILE A 160 -2.65 6.61 -4.64
C ILE A 160 -3.94 5.83 -4.87
N ALA A 161 -4.11 4.74 -4.16
CA ALA A 161 -5.27 3.87 -4.20
C ALA A 161 -6.10 4.06 -2.94
N PHE A 162 -7.00 5.03 -2.97
CA PHE A 162 -7.88 5.30 -1.83
C PHE A 162 -8.96 4.23 -1.72
N VAL A 163 -9.16 3.71 -0.53
CA VAL A 163 -10.20 2.75 -0.18
C VAL A 163 -11.09 3.36 0.89
N PRO A 164 -12.35 3.70 0.58
CA PRO A 164 -13.25 4.35 1.54
C PRO A 164 -13.50 3.53 2.80
N GLY A 165 -13.46 2.19 2.67
CA GLY A 165 -13.87 1.26 3.71
C GLY A 165 -15.37 0.96 3.69
N GLU A 166 -15.79 -0.07 4.39
CA GLU A 166 -17.17 -0.52 4.43
C GLU A 166 -18.12 0.57 4.95
N GLY A 167 -19.24 0.75 4.25
CA GLY A 167 -20.29 1.72 4.63
C GLY A 167 -20.00 3.17 4.24
N ASN A 168 -18.88 3.49 3.60
CA ASN A 168 -18.51 4.86 3.23
C ASN A 168 -18.76 5.19 1.75
N GLY A 169 -19.60 4.44 1.08
CA GLY A 169 -19.99 4.69 -0.31
C GLY A 169 -18.98 4.23 -1.36
N PRO A 170 -19.40 4.25 -2.62
CA PRO A 170 -18.57 3.86 -3.77
C PRO A 170 -17.54 4.94 -4.12
N HIS A 171 -16.55 4.59 -4.94
CA HIS A 171 -15.52 5.52 -5.42
C HIS A 171 -16.10 6.73 -6.17
N THR A 172 -17.28 6.59 -6.77
CA THR A 172 -17.98 7.68 -7.47
C THR A 172 -18.38 8.86 -6.59
N GLU A 173 -18.43 8.68 -5.29
CA GLU A 173 -18.67 9.77 -4.32
C GLU A 173 -17.42 10.61 -4.02
N TYR A 174 -16.23 10.15 -4.46
CA TYR A 174 -14.93 10.77 -4.17
C TYR A 174 -14.25 11.39 -5.40
N VAL A 175 -15.01 11.76 -6.44
CA VAL A 175 -14.48 12.35 -7.68
C VAL A 175 -13.54 13.52 -7.41
N GLU A 176 -13.96 14.47 -6.57
CA GLU A 176 -13.17 15.67 -6.24
C GLU A 176 -11.82 15.31 -5.59
N LEU A 177 -11.80 14.27 -4.75
CA LEU A 177 -10.57 13.77 -4.13
C LEU A 177 -9.61 13.25 -5.22
N TYR A 178 -10.10 12.40 -6.11
CA TYR A 178 -9.29 11.82 -7.18
C TYR A 178 -8.75 12.89 -8.15
N GLU A 179 -9.59 13.86 -8.53
CA GLU A 179 -9.14 15.02 -9.32
C GLU A 179 -8.05 15.82 -8.60
N LYS A 180 -8.20 16.05 -7.29
CA LYS A 180 -7.22 16.75 -6.48
C LYS A 180 -5.89 16.02 -6.45
N ILE A 181 -5.90 14.69 -6.29
CA ILE A 181 -4.71 13.84 -6.31
C ILE A 181 -4.02 13.93 -7.67
N GLN A 182 -4.77 13.83 -8.78
CA GLN A 182 -4.21 13.94 -10.12
C GLN A 182 -3.67 15.34 -10.44
N LYS A 183 -4.34 16.40 -10.00
CA LYS A 183 -3.85 17.79 -10.08
C LYS A 183 -2.53 17.98 -9.31
N GLY A 184 -2.36 17.25 -8.22
CA GLY A 184 -1.12 17.20 -7.44
C GLY A 184 0.00 16.36 -8.06
N GLY A 185 -0.22 15.80 -9.25
CA GLY A 185 0.82 15.10 -10.00
C GLY A 185 0.85 13.58 -9.83
N LYS A 186 0.05 13.01 -8.93
CA LYS A 186 -0.04 11.58 -8.68
C LYS A 186 -0.99 10.89 -9.66
N ALA A 187 -0.85 9.58 -9.82
CA ALA A 187 -1.86 8.72 -10.41
C ALA A 187 -2.81 8.20 -9.32
N VAL A 188 -3.96 7.71 -9.74
CA VAL A 188 -4.98 7.15 -8.85
C VAL A 188 -5.38 5.75 -9.29
N SER A 189 -5.88 4.95 -8.36
CA SER A 189 -6.54 3.69 -8.65
C SER A 189 -8.02 3.78 -8.30
N VAL A 190 -8.86 3.27 -9.18
CA VAL A 190 -10.32 3.21 -9.03
C VAL A 190 -10.75 1.76 -9.12
N TRP A 191 -11.46 1.30 -8.10
CA TRP A 191 -12.05 -0.03 -8.04
C TRP A 191 -13.57 0.08 -8.19
N GLY A 192 -14.19 -0.91 -8.78
CA GLY A 192 -15.62 -0.94 -8.90
C GLY A 192 -16.11 -1.76 -10.07
N ASP A 193 -17.38 -1.59 -10.40
CA ASP A 193 -17.94 -2.20 -11.60
C ASP A 193 -17.68 -1.37 -12.88
N ALA A 194 -18.14 -1.89 -14.01
CA ALA A 194 -17.94 -1.24 -15.29
C ALA A 194 -18.61 0.14 -15.41
N ASP A 195 -19.75 0.33 -14.77
CA ASP A 195 -20.50 1.60 -14.86
C ASP A 195 -19.88 2.67 -13.96
N GLU A 196 -19.42 2.28 -12.77
CA GLU A 196 -18.63 3.14 -11.88
C GLU A 196 -17.33 3.60 -12.55
N ALA A 197 -16.59 2.68 -13.14
CA ALA A 197 -15.36 2.98 -13.86
C ALA A 197 -15.58 3.92 -15.04
N LYS A 198 -16.61 3.70 -15.86
CA LYS A 198 -17.01 4.58 -16.95
C LYS A 198 -17.47 5.96 -16.44
N TYR A 199 -18.14 6.02 -15.30
CA TYR A 199 -18.52 7.27 -14.67
C TYR A 199 -17.28 8.07 -14.26
N MET A 200 -16.35 7.44 -13.53
CA MET A 200 -15.10 8.07 -13.09
C MET A 200 -14.24 8.54 -14.27
N HIS A 201 -14.23 7.80 -15.37
CA HIS A 201 -13.47 8.12 -16.58
C HIS A 201 -13.83 9.48 -17.20
N LYS A 202 -15.05 10.00 -16.95
CA LYS A 202 -15.47 11.32 -17.45
C LYS A 202 -14.75 12.49 -16.74
N TYR A 203 -14.20 12.26 -15.59
CA TYR A 203 -13.60 13.29 -14.72
C TYR A 203 -12.10 13.13 -14.59
N LEU A 204 -11.61 11.91 -14.67
CA LEU A 204 -10.22 11.58 -14.42
C LEU A 204 -9.38 11.57 -15.70
N LYS A 205 -8.10 11.90 -15.56
CA LYS A 205 -7.12 11.79 -16.63
C LYS A 205 -6.79 10.32 -16.88
N PRO A 206 -7.09 9.76 -18.06
CA PRO A 206 -6.86 8.35 -18.31
C PRO A 206 -5.41 7.91 -18.10
N GLU A 207 -4.44 8.73 -18.53
CA GLU A 207 -3.01 8.46 -18.41
C GLU A 207 -2.49 8.44 -16.97
N LYS A 208 -3.34 8.83 -16.02
CA LYS A 208 -3.05 8.82 -14.58
C LYS A 208 -4.07 8.00 -13.78
N THR A 209 -4.75 7.07 -14.41
CA THR A 209 -5.76 6.24 -13.75
C THR A 209 -5.49 4.76 -14.02
N VAL A 210 -5.43 3.99 -12.94
CA VAL A 210 -5.49 2.53 -12.97
C VAL A 210 -6.92 2.14 -12.62
N TYR A 211 -7.55 1.32 -13.48
CA TYR A 211 -8.88 0.77 -13.22
C TYR A 211 -8.77 -0.70 -12.85
N ASP A 212 -9.35 -1.08 -11.72
CA ASP A 212 -9.57 -2.46 -11.29
C ASP A 212 -11.07 -2.73 -11.34
N ILE A 213 -11.51 -3.39 -12.40
CA ILE A 213 -12.93 -3.49 -12.74
C ILE A 213 -13.40 -4.92 -12.56
N HIS A 214 -14.38 -5.10 -11.68
CA HIS A 214 -15.07 -6.36 -11.54
C HIS A 214 -16.05 -6.58 -12.68
N VAL A 215 -15.94 -7.73 -13.32
CA VAL A 215 -16.87 -8.17 -14.38
C VAL A 215 -17.36 -9.57 -14.08
N ASN A 216 -18.59 -9.87 -14.52
CA ASN A 216 -19.22 -11.17 -14.23
C ASN A 216 -18.88 -12.24 -15.28
N SER A 217 -18.28 -11.85 -16.40
CA SER A 217 -17.93 -12.76 -17.48
C SER A 217 -16.79 -12.22 -18.37
N GLU A 218 -16.09 -13.12 -19.02
CA GLU A 218 -15.04 -12.77 -19.99
C GLU A 218 -15.56 -11.90 -21.16
N PRO A 219 -16.73 -12.19 -21.79
CA PRO A 219 -17.31 -11.31 -22.82
C PRO A 219 -17.53 -9.89 -22.31
N GLU A 220 -18.09 -9.70 -21.11
CA GLU A 220 -18.25 -8.39 -20.47
C GLU A 220 -16.90 -7.68 -20.30
N GLY A 221 -15.88 -8.40 -19.87
CA GLY A 221 -14.53 -7.85 -19.75
C GLY A 221 -14.00 -7.30 -21.08
N TYR A 222 -14.19 -8.03 -22.19
CA TYR A 222 -13.82 -7.55 -23.51
C TYR A 222 -14.64 -6.32 -23.94
N GLU A 223 -15.94 -6.28 -23.67
CA GLU A 223 -16.78 -5.11 -23.97
C GLU A 223 -16.29 -3.87 -23.21
N VAL A 224 -15.95 -4.00 -21.95
CA VAL A 224 -15.40 -2.93 -21.10
C VAL A 224 -14.06 -2.45 -21.66
N LEU A 225 -13.15 -3.35 -22.00
CA LEU A 225 -11.85 -3.00 -22.59
C LEU A 225 -12.01 -2.24 -23.92
N GLU A 226 -12.92 -2.69 -24.80
CA GLU A 226 -13.19 -2.02 -26.07
C GLU A 226 -13.83 -0.63 -25.86
N TRP A 227 -14.65 -0.48 -24.82
CA TRP A 227 -15.19 0.83 -24.47
C TRP A 227 -14.07 1.80 -24.07
N PHE A 228 -13.15 1.39 -23.16
CA PHE A 228 -12.03 2.23 -22.74
C PHE A 228 -11.13 2.59 -23.92
N LYS A 229 -10.77 1.65 -24.80
CA LYS A 229 -9.98 1.91 -26.00
C LYS A 229 -10.57 2.97 -26.93
N LYS A 230 -11.91 3.08 -26.97
CA LYS A 230 -12.61 4.06 -27.83
C LYS A 230 -12.78 5.43 -27.17
N ASN A 231 -12.64 5.50 -25.84
CA ASN A 231 -12.94 6.71 -25.08
C ASN A 231 -11.68 7.31 -24.41
N THR A 232 -10.52 6.69 -24.57
CA THR A 232 -9.19 7.19 -24.20
C THR A 232 -8.44 7.70 -25.41
#